data_d3cdacdbbecc13b3e476101e3917f2e6
#
_entry.id   d3cdacdbbecc13b3e476101e3917f2e6
#
_cell.length_a   1.000
_cell.length_b   1.000
_cell.length_c   1.000
_cell.angle_alpha   90.00
_cell.angle_beta   90.00
_cell.angle_gamma   90.00
#
_symmetry.space_group_name_H-M   'P 1'
#
loop_
_entity.id
_entity.type
_entity.pdbx_description
1 polymer ?
#
loop_
_entity_poly.entity_id
_entity_poly.type
_entity_poly.pdbx_seq_one_letter_code
_entity_poly.pdbx_strand_id
1 'polypeptide(L)'
;MKNILGVIFLIPIFLLTGSNKPIDAIYSKSDLSESELVKSDTFLTNEYTPSLEHPGILHNTKSIERMRTVVHKANATDPAYQTYLLMRNDYRAKSDYQLKGPYEYIARQKDYAWTKRNYEADFGAAYLNALMWIITQDESHATKVMEILTKYADKLKGIPNHNDAMLLAGFHAFQIAFALEMVSTTYDKIQQTDVDKVNNMLRNVFLPWLDNFYSIPPFSNGNWGLIVSRAYMGLAILWNDTEMYKKTIKFVLNGYDNGSFPKYIDEETGQCQESGRDQAHVQLGIGAAGSICEIAYKQGNDLYSALNNLVMKGYEYTAKFNVGHNNVPFKTWTDVTGKYSGWNTISPKARGNYRSIYGLAYNHYVIRKGLNMPYTKEMLDKNNWLGKFDGDCIDFDVFQFNDKDLNN
;
A
#
# COMPACT_ATOMS: atom_id res chain seq x y z
N MET A 1 -3.82 -45.54 48.58
CA MET A 1 -3.48 -46.10 47.27
C MET A 1 -4.59 -45.71 46.29
N LYS A 2 -4.40 -44.67 45.54
CA LYS A 2 -5.20 -44.36 44.34
C LYS A 2 -4.21 -43.80 43.30
N ASN A 3 -4.04 -44.58 42.24
CA ASN A 3 -3.20 -44.28 41.09
C ASN A 3 -3.80 -43.13 40.31
N ILE A 4 -3.02 -42.08 40.09
CA ILE A 4 -3.33 -41.01 39.14
C ILE A 4 -2.54 -41.31 37.86
N LEU A 5 -3.23 -41.80 36.84
CA LEU A 5 -2.70 -41.88 35.47
C LEU A 5 -2.58 -40.46 34.89
N GLY A 6 -1.36 -40.02 34.67
CA GLY A 6 -1.09 -38.83 33.88
C GLY A 6 -1.29 -39.10 32.40
N VAL A 7 -2.24 -38.44 31.79
CA VAL A 7 -2.41 -38.42 30.33
C VAL A 7 -1.43 -37.41 29.75
N ILE A 8 -0.38 -37.91 29.12
CA ILE A 8 0.56 -37.09 28.33
C ILE A 8 -0.10 -36.81 26.99
N PHE A 9 -0.53 -35.57 26.78
CA PHE A 9 -0.91 -35.08 25.45
C PHE A 9 0.38 -34.83 24.63
N LEU A 10 0.66 -35.77 23.74
CA LEU A 10 1.62 -35.56 22.66
C LEU A 10 1.04 -34.57 21.65
N ILE A 11 1.56 -33.34 21.66
CA ILE A 11 1.34 -32.36 20.59
C ILE A 11 2.19 -32.84 19.41
N PRO A 12 1.63 -33.11 18.25
CA PRO A 12 2.42 -33.38 17.06
C PRO A 12 3.18 -32.13 16.67
N ILE A 13 4.49 -32.17 16.82
CA ILE A 13 5.41 -31.25 16.19
C ILE A 13 5.32 -31.52 14.69
N PHE A 14 4.55 -30.70 13.95
CA PHE A 14 4.69 -30.65 12.52
C PHE A 14 6.06 -30.03 12.21
N LEU A 15 7.04 -30.89 11.98
CA LEU A 15 8.25 -30.53 11.25
C LEU A 15 7.81 -30.10 9.87
N LEU A 16 7.78 -28.79 9.65
CA LEU A 16 7.73 -28.18 8.33
C LEU A 16 9.05 -28.54 7.61
N THR A 17 9.06 -29.72 6.99
CA THR A 17 10.03 -30.00 5.94
C THR A 17 9.67 -29.08 4.79
N GLY A 18 10.41 -27.98 4.66
CA GLY A 18 10.28 -27.07 3.55
C GLY A 18 10.51 -27.80 2.24
N SER A 19 9.45 -28.10 1.54
CA SER A 19 9.58 -28.33 0.11
C SER A 19 9.78 -26.96 -0.53
N ASN A 20 11.01 -26.62 -0.84
CA ASN A 20 11.34 -25.54 -1.78
C ASN A 20 10.77 -25.91 -3.17
N LYS A 21 9.46 -25.79 -3.33
CA LYS A 21 8.90 -25.73 -4.68
C LYS A 21 9.19 -24.33 -5.18
N PRO A 22 9.84 -24.19 -6.35
CA PRO A 22 10.06 -22.90 -6.96
C PRO A 22 8.72 -22.18 -7.12
N ILE A 23 8.71 -20.86 -6.92
CA ILE A 23 7.55 -19.99 -7.12
C ILE A 23 6.90 -20.17 -8.51
N ASP A 24 7.67 -20.61 -9.49
CA ASP A 24 7.20 -20.99 -10.83
C ASP A 24 6.11 -22.07 -10.84
N ALA A 25 5.93 -22.84 -9.75
CA ALA A 25 4.89 -23.85 -9.65
C ALA A 25 3.50 -23.28 -9.28
N ILE A 26 3.41 -22.03 -8.83
CA ILE A 26 2.15 -21.36 -8.50
C ILE A 26 1.53 -20.71 -9.76
N TYR A 27 2.34 -20.51 -10.80
CA TYR A 27 1.90 -19.93 -12.07
C TYR A 27 1.79 -21.02 -13.14
N SER A 28 0.59 -21.59 -13.33
CA SER A 28 0.40 -22.47 -14.47
C SER A 28 0.39 -21.60 -15.75
N LYS A 29 1.28 -21.91 -16.69
CA LYS A 29 1.34 -21.26 -18.01
C LYS A 29 0.04 -21.41 -18.82
N SER A 30 -0.94 -22.16 -18.32
CA SER A 30 -2.16 -22.54 -19.05
C SER A 30 -3.29 -21.53 -19.01
N ASP A 31 -3.21 -20.50 -18.13
CA ASP A 31 -4.36 -19.62 -17.86
C ASP A 31 -4.29 -18.22 -18.48
N LEU A 32 -3.19 -17.91 -19.18
CA LEU A 32 -2.98 -16.64 -19.89
C LEU A 32 -2.86 -16.86 -21.39
N SER A 33 -3.50 -15.99 -22.17
CA SER A 33 -3.27 -15.96 -23.61
C SER A 33 -1.84 -15.50 -23.94
N GLU A 34 -1.27 -15.98 -25.07
CA GLU A 34 0.06 -15.54 -25.52
C GLU A 34 0.18 -14.01 -25.63
N SER A 35 -0.90 -13.30 -25.93
CA SER A 35 -0.94 -11.83 -26.00
C SER A 35 -0.86 -11.16 -24.63
N GLU A 36 -1.30 -11.80 -23.56
CA GLU A 36 -1.22 -11.29 -22.19
C GLU A 36 0.16 -11.51 -21.58
N LEU A 37 0.80 -12.64 -21.92
CA LEU A 37 2.20 -12.93 -21.59
C LEU A 37 3.16 -11.92 -22.25
N VAL A 38 2.94 -11.62 -23.54
CA VAL A 38 3.76 -10.64 -24.28
C VAL A 38 3.60 -9.22 -23.71
N LYS A 39 2.40 -8.82 -23.25
CA LYS A 39 2.19 -7.53 -22.63
C LYS A 39 2.88 -7.40 -21.25
N SER A 40 2.96 -8.48 -20.47
CA SER A 40 3.70 -8.48 -19.20
C SER A 40 5.22 -8.45 -19.42
N ASP A 41 5.71 -9.13 -20.46
CA ASP A 41 7.12 -9.17 -20.76
C ASP A 41 7.66 -7.80 -21.19
N THR A 42 6.86 -6.93 -21.82
CA THR A 42 7.27 -5.56 -22.16
C THR A 42 7.56 -4.70 -20.93
N PHE A 43 6.90 -4.92 -19.79
CA PHE A 43 7.22 -4.24 -18.53
C PHE A 43 8.45 -4.82 -17.81
N LEU A 44 8.85 -6.06 -18.16
CA LEU A 44 9.97 -6.76 -17.55
C LEU A 44 11.23 -6.75 -18.42
N THR A 45 11.09 -6.51 -19.76
CA THR A 45 12.16 -6.63 -20.76
C THR A 45 12.78 -5.31 -21.17
N ASN A 46 12.20 -4.16 -20.85
CA ASN A 46 12.93 -2.90 -20.99
C ASN A 46 14.18 -3.01 -20.13
N GLU A 47 15.35 -2.74 -20.73
CA GLU A 47 16.68 -2.78 -20.10
C GLU A 47 16.60 -2.07 -18.72
N TYR A 48 16.27 -2.86 -17.72
CA TYR A 48 16.06 -2.37 -16.38
C TYR A 48 17.42 -1.99 -15.79
N THR A 49 17.56 -0.73 -15.46
CA THR A 49 18.78 -0.25 -14.81
C THR A 49 19.08 -1.08 -13.58
N PRO A 50 20.34 -1.47 -13.33
CA PRO A 50 20.71 -2.34 -12.21
C PRO A 50 20.48 -1.71 -10.82
N SER A 51 20.07 -0.44 -10.74
CA SER A 51 19.77 0.28 -9.49
C SER A 51 18.40 0.93 -9.54
N LEU A 52 17.65 0.81 -8.44
CA LEU A 52 16.40 1.53 -8.23
C LEU A 52 16.66 2.99 -7.90
N GLU A 53 15.75 3.91 -8.30
CA GLU A 53 15.85 5.33 -7.99
C GLU A 53 15.53 5.60 -6.51
N HIS A 54 16.34 6.45 -5.85
CA HIS A 54 16.15 6.87 -4.46
C HIS A 54 16.21 8.40 -4.30
N PRO A 55 15.30 9.00 -3.51
CA PRO A 55 14.08 8.40 -3.00
C PRO A 55 13.16 7.98 -4.15
N GLY A 56 12.39 6.93 -3.95
CA GLY A 56 11.57 6.33 -5.01
C GLY A 56 10.28 5.66 -4.53
N ILE A 57 10.08 5.50 -3.23
CA ILE A 57 8.80 5.01 -2.67
C ILE A 57 7.80 6.18 -2.69
N LEU A 58 6.86 6.17 -3.65
CA LEU A 58 5.85 7.21 -3.92
C LEU A 58 6.42 8.56 -4.38
N HIS A 59 7.55 9.00 -3.85
CA HIS A 59 8.15 10.30 -4.13
C HIS A 59 9.60 10.18 -4.57
N ASN A 60 9.97 10.96 -5.57
CA ASN A 60 11.34 11.24 -5.97
C ASN A 60 11.63 12.74 -5.80
N THR A 61 12.86 13.15 -6.07
CA THR A 61 13.30 14.55 -5.93
C THR A 61 12.33 15.53 -6.59
N LYS A 62 11.87 15.24 -7.81
CA LYS A 62 10.95 16.10 -8.56
C LYS A 62 9.61 16.29 -7.83
N SER A 63 9.02 15.22 -7.30
CA SER A 63 7.76 15.31 -6.56
C SER A 63 7.91 15.99 -5.19
N ILE A 64 9.07 15.84 -4.55
CA ILE A 64 9.40 16.55 -3.30
C ILE A 64 9.49 18.06 -3.55
N GLU A 65 10.20 18.48 -4.59
CA GLU A 65 10.32 19.90 -4.97
C GLU A 65 8.96 20.52 -5.31
N ARG A 66 8.10 19.78 -6.00
CA ARG A 66 6.72 20.21 -6.26
C ARG A 66 5.95 20.45 -4.96
N MET A 67 5.99 19.52 -4.00
CA MET A 67 5.33 19.70 -2.70
C MET A 67 5.86 20.92 -1.96
N ARG A 68 7.17 21.13 -1.94
CA ARG A 68 7.80 22.35 -1.38
C ARG A 68 7.30 23.62 -2.06
N THR A 69 7.17 23.60 -3.38
CA THR A 69 6.66 24.72 -4.16
C THR A 69 5.22 25.07 -3.78
N VAL A 70 4.33 24.09 -3.62
CA VAL A 70 2.95 24.31 -3.14
C VAL A 70 2.95 24.99 -1.78
N VAL A 71 3.79 24.51 -0.85
CA VAL A 71 3.86 25.09 0.50
C VAL A 71 4.48 26.49 0.49
N HIS A 72 5.49 26.73 -0.34
CA HIS A 72 6.13 28.04 -0.46
C HIS A 72 5.19 29.10 -1.07
N LYS A 73 4.44 28.73 -2.12
CA LYS A 73 3.43 29.61 -2.73
C LYS A 73 2.30 29.98 -1.75
N ALA A 74 2.00 29.12 -0.78
CA ALA A 74 1.01 29.31 0.28
C ALA A 74 -0.35 29.83 -0.23
N ASN A 75 -0.78 29.35 -1.42
CA ASN A 75 -2.03 29.82 -2.02
C ASN A 75 -3.24 29.26 -1.24
N ALA A 76 -3.91 30.13 -0.50
CA ALA A 76 -5.05 29.77 0.34
C ALA A 76 -6.26 29.18 -0.42
N THR A 77 -6.35 29.38 -1.73
CA THR A 77 -7.42 28.82 -2.56
C THR A 77 -7.04 27.51 -3.25
N ASP A 78 -5.78 27.09 -3.16
CA ASP A 78 -5.30 25.84 -3.73
C ASP A 78 -5.67 24.65 -2.82
N PRO A 79 -6.48 23.67 -3.30
CA PRO A 79 -6.83 22.49 -2.54
C PRO A 79 -5.61 21.67 -2.07
N ALA A 80 -4.52 21.65 -2.82
CA ALA A 80 -3.30 21.00 -2.41
C ALA A 80 -2.69 21.67 -1.17
N TYR A 81 -2.64 23.00 -1.15
CA TYR A 81 -2.18 23.74 0.02
C TYR A 81 -3.12 23.57 1.22
N GLN A 82 -4.44 23.60 0.99
CA GLN A 82 -5.42 23.33 2.05
C GLN A 82 -5.24 21.92 2.64
N THR A 83 -5.01 20.92 1.79
CA THR A 83 -4.72 19.55 2.23
C THR A 83 -3.42 19.49 3.04
N TYR A 84 -2.37 20.22 2.64
CA TYR A 84 -1.14 20.36 3.45
C TYR A 84 -1.44 20.95 4.84
N LEU A 85 -2.28 21.98 4.94
CA LEU A 85 -2.64 22.56 6.24
C LEU A 85 -3.36 21.54 7.14
N LEU A 86 -4.24 20.71 6.57
CA LEU A 86 -4.86 19.61 7.31
C LEU A 86 -3.82 18.59 7.80
N MET A 87 -2.89 18.19 6.93
CA MET A 87 -1.80 17.28 7.31
C MET A 87 -0.92 17.88 8.41
N ARG A 88 -0.45 19.12 8.22
CA ARG A 88 0.39 19.83 9.21
C ARG A 88 -0.27 19.96 10.59
N ASN A 89 -1.61 20.06 10.61
CA ASN A 89 -2.38 20.18 11.85
C ASN A 89 -2.75 18.83 12.48
N ASP A 90 -2.54 17.73 11.81
CA ASP A 90 -2.70 16.39 12.41
C ASP A 90 -1.67 16.20 13.53
N TYR A 91 -2.11 15.68 14.68
CA TYR A 91 -1.25 15.51 15.86
C TYR A 91 -0.08 14.54 15.60
N ARG A 92 -0.22 13.63 14.63
CA ARG A 92 0.82 12.68 14.23
C ARG A 92 1.90 13.33 13.36
N ALA A 93 1.58 14.43 12.69
CA ALA A 93 2.53 15.18 11.89
C ALA A 93 3.39 16.17 12.71
N LYS A 94 3.23 16.19 14.02
CA LYS A 94 3.99 17.08 14.90
C LYS A 94 5.34 16.48 15.26
N SER A 95 6.40 17.28 15.24
CA SER A 95 7.74 16.82 15.65
C SER A 95 7.86 16.54 17.16
N ASP A 96 6.93 17.08 17.95
CA ASP A 96 6.79 16.80 19.39
C ASP A 96 5.81 15.66 19.69
N TYR A 97 5.39 14.87 18.68
CA TYR A 97 4.54 13.70 18.85
C TYR A 97 5.05 12.79 19.97
N GLN A 98 4.16 12.43 20.89
CA GLN A 98 4.47 11.53 22.01
C GLN A 98 4.21 10.08 21.61
N LEU A 99 5.28 9.30 21.53
CA LEU A 99 5.26 7.88 21.23
C LEU A 99 4.39 7.12 22.22
N LYS A 100 3.49 6.26 21.75
CA LYS A 100 2.54 5.49 22.56
C LYS A 100 3.03 4.08 22.89
N GLY A 101 3.85 3.50 22.02
CA GLY A 101 4.66 2.30 22.25
C GLY A 101 6.10 2.67 22.66
N PRO A 102 7.10 1.84 22.36
CA PRO A 102 7.02 0.59 21.59
C PRO A 102 6.53 -0.61 22.40
N TYR A 103 6.11 -1.65 21.69
CA TYR A 103 5.63 -2.91 22.25
C TYR A 103 6.53 -4.08 21.82
N GLU A 104 6.62 -5.13 22.66
CA GLU A 104 7.32 -6.38 22.27
C GLU A 104 6.57 -7.17 21.18
N TYR A 105 5.24 -7.09 21.21
CA TYR A 105 4.38 -7.72 20.22
C TYR A 105 3.26 -6.76 19.83
N ILE A 106 2.92 -6.76 18.55
CA ILE A 106 1.80 -5.99 17.99
C ILE A 106 0.83 -6.92 17.27
N ALA A 107 -0.48 -6.69 17.41
CA ALA A 107 -1.50 -7.47 16.72
C ALA A 107 -2.78 -6.65 16.48
N ARG A 108 -3.55 -7.07 15.47
CA ARG A 108 -4.89 -6.51 15.20
C ARG A 108 -5.99 -7.27 15.96
N GLN A 109 -5.69 -8.51 16.38
CA GLN A 109 -6.63 -9.45 17.01
C GLN A 109 -5.95 -10.23 18.14
N LYS A 110 -6.74 -10.92 18.95
CA LYS A 110 -6.32 -11.76 20.08
C LYS A 110 -5.58 -10.98 21.18
N ASP A 111 -4.64 -11.62 21.86
CA ASP A 111 -4.04 -11.17 23.12
C ASP A 111 -3.39 -9.78 23.05
N TYR A 112 -2.82 -9.41 21.92
CA TYR A 112 -2.14 -8.12 21.74
C TYR A 112 -2.98 -7.09 20.95
N ALA A 113 -4.26 -7.36 20.70
CA ALA A 113 -5.15 -6.42 19.99
C ALA A 113 -5.26 -5.04 20.64
N TRP A 114 -5.04 -4.97 21.96
CA TRP A 114 -5.02 -3.72 22.71
C TRP A 114 -3.90 -2.74 22.28
N THR A 115 -2.83 -3.25 21.63
CA THR A 115 -1.74 -2.41 21.13
C THR A 115 -2.11 -1.68 19.82
N LYS A 116 -3.15 -2.17 19.11
CA LYS A 116 -3.49 -1.75 17.74
C LYS A 116 -3.55 -0.23 17.57
N ARG A 117 -4.41 0.44 18.30
CA ARG A 117 -4.60 1.89 18.18
C ARG A 117 -3.30 2.68 18.37
N ASN A 118 -2.41 2.19 19.21
CA ASN A 118 -1.19 2.88 19.59
C ASN A 118 -0.10 2.71 18.52
N TYR A 119 0.21 1.46 18.09
CA TYR A 119 1.24 1.29 17.06
C TYR A 119 0.80 1.84 15.70
N GLU A 120 -0.51 1.77 15.37
CA GLU A 120 -1.04 2.41 14.16
C GLU A 120 -0.84 3.93 14.19
N ALA A 121 -1.01 4.56 15.36
CA ALA A 121 -0.73 5.98 15.52
C ALA A 121 0.78 6.29 15.43
N ASP A 122 1.64 5.46 16.02
CA ASP A 122 3.09 5.64 16.01
C ASP A 122 3.68 5.49 14.61
N PHE A 123 3.31 4.44 13.87
CA PHE A 123 3.79 4.27 12.48
C PHE A 123 3.18 5.32 11.53
N GLY A 124 1.92 5.72 11.77
CA GLY A 124 1.34 6.88 11.09
C GLY A 124 2.08 8.18 11.38
N ALA A 125 2.57 8.36 12.62
CA ALA A 125 3.38 9.51 12.97
C ALA A 125 4.78 9.48 12.32
N ALA A 126 5.41 8.31 12.21
CA ALA A 126 6.65 8.17 11.46
C ALA A 126 6.46 8.54 9.98
N TYR A 127 5.40 8.03 9.34
CA TYR A 127 5.04 8.35 7.96
C TYR A 127 4.80 9.85 7.75
N LEU A 128 3.98 10.50 8.59
CA LEU A 128 3.66 11.92 8.45
C LEU A 128 4.85 12.82 8.80
N ASN A 129 5.68 12.48 9.79
CA ASN A 129 6.90 13.22 10.06
C ASN A 129 7.93 13.08 8.93
N ALA A 130 8.01 11.95 8.24
CA ALA A 130 8.85 11.81 7.06
C ALA A 130 8.38 12.75 5.93
N LEU A 131 7.07 12.84 5.69
CA LEU A 131 6.50 13.84 4.77
C LEU A 131 6.82 15.26 5.21
N MET A 132 6.61 15.61 6.48
CA MET A 132 6.92 16.94 7.01
C MET A 132 8.40 17.27 6.84
N TRP A 133 9.32 16.32 7.10
CA TRP A 133 10.76 16.49 6.88
C TRP A 133 11.08 16.86 5.43
N ILE A 134 10.65 16.03 4.46
CA ILE A 134 10.98 16.27 3.05
C ILE A 134 10.35 17.56 2.48
N ILE A 135 9.30 18.07 3.11
CA ILE A 135 8.61 19.30 2.73
C ILE A 135 9.26 20.52 3.39
N THR A 136 9.40 20.51 4.71
CA THR A 136 9.82 21.70 5.50
C THR A 136 11.31 21.80 5.69
N GLN A 137 12.04 20.71 5.59
CA GLN A 137 13.47 20.60 5.95
C GLN A 137 13.76 20.94 7.43
N ASP A 138 12.73 20.88 8.29
CA ASP A 138 12.90 20.99 9.73
C ASP A 138 13.40 19.66 10.29
N GLU A 139 14.67 19.63 10.74
CA GLU A 139 15.36 18.44 11.26
C GLU A 139 14.63 17.77 12.43
N SER A 140 13.81 18.51 13.16
CA SER A 140 13.03 17.95 14.26
C SER A 140 12.07 16.84 13.80
N HIS A 141 11.57 16.93 12.56
CA HIS A 141 10.74 15.88 11.95
C HIS A 141 11.56 14.64 11.58
N ALA A 142 12.75 14.79 10.96
CA ALA A 142 13.64 13.66 10.67
C ALA A 142 14.06 12.94 11.95
N THR A 143 14.43 13.71 12.99
CA THR A 143 14.75 13.19 14.32
C THR A 143 13.58 12.40 14.92
N LYS A 144 12.34 12.90 14.77
CA LYS A 144 11.14 12.23 15.27
C LYS A 144 10.89 10.89 14.54
N VAL A 145 11.09 10.85 13.23
CA VAL A 145 11.02 9.58 12.47
C VAL A 145 11.98 8.56 13.06
N MET A 146 13.25 8.93 13.21
CA MET A 146 14.25 7.99 13.72
C MET A 146 14.02 7.61 15.18
N GLU A 147 13.54 8.53 16.02
CA GLU A 147 13.13 8.22 17.39
C GLU A 147 12.06 7.12 17.41
N ILE A 148 11.01 7.25 16.61
CA ILE A 148 9.92 6.27 16.56
C ILE A 148 10.46 4.92 16.08
N LEU A 149 11.12 4.91 14.92
CA LEU A 149 11.53 3.68 14.25
C LEU A 149 12.59 2.91 15.06
N THR A 150 13.58 3.60 15.63
CA THR A 150 14.64 2.95 16.42
C THR A 150 14.11 2.37 17.74
N LYS A 151 13.21 3.09 18.43
CA LYS A 151 12.59 2.56 19.65
C LYS A 151 11.77 1.29 19.37
N TYR A 152 11.05 1.24 18.23
CA TYR A 152 10.39 0.00 17.83
C TYR A 152 11.39 -1.08 17.43
N ALA A 153 12.46 -0.75 16.71
CA ALA A 153 13.49 -1.70 16.32
C ALA A 153 14.21 -2.32 17.52
N ASP A 154 14.39 -1.56 18.60
CA ASP A 154 15.00 -2.05 19.85
C ASP A 154 14.03 -2.93 20.66
N LYS A 155 12.71 -2.83 20.48
CA LYS A 155 11.72 -3.48 21.36
C LYS A 155 10.87 -4.54 20.69
N LEU A 156 10.49 -4.36 19.43
CA LEU A 156 9.51 -5.20 18.74
C LEU A 156 10.11 -6.57 18.39
N LYS A 157 9.58 -7.62 18.98
CA LYS A 157 10.02 -9.01 18.79
C LYS A 157 9.23 -9.76 17.71
N GLY A 158 7.97 -9.36 17.45
CA GLY A 158 7.17 -10.05 16.45
C GLY A 158 5.71 -9.64 16.35
N ILE A 159 5.07 -10.23 15.36
CA ILE A 159 3.63 -10.19 15.13
C ILE A 159 3.12 -11.60 15.43
N PRO A 160 2.39 -11.82 16.53
CA PRO A 160 1.83 -13.15 16.83
C PRO A 160 0.88 -13.63 15.75
N ASN A 161 0.78 -14.95 15.58
CA ASN A 161 -0.11 -15.56 14.59
C ASN A 161 -1.58 -15.24 14.88
N HIS A 162 -2.20 -14.50 13.98
CA HIS A 162 -3.63 -14.19 13.96
C HIS A 162 -4.09 -13.95 12.53
N ASN A 163 -5.41 -13.93 12.34
CA ASN A 163 -6.00 -13.89 11.00
C ASN A 163 -5.49 -12.72 10.12
N ASP A 164 -5.32 -11.55 10.72
CA ASP A 164 -4.91 -10.32 10.00
C ASP A 164 -3.38 -10.04 10.09
N ALA A 165 -2.54 -11.02 10.48
CA ALA A 165 -1.11 -10.78 10.69
C ALA A 165 -0.40 -10.32 9.40
N MET A 166 -0.71 -10.95 8.26
CA MET A 166 -0.14 -10.56 6.96
C MET A 166 -0.61 -9.18 6.52
N LEU A 167 -1.89 -8.86 6.77
CA LEU A 167 -2.46 -7.56 6.47
C LEU A 167 -1.83 -6.46 7.34
N LEU A 168 -1.65 -6.72 8.64
CA LEU A 168 -0.91 -5.83 9.55
C LEU A 168 0.50 -5.57 9.02
N ALA A 169 1.22 -6.64 8.65
CA ALA A 169 2.57 -6.53 8.10
C ALA A 169 2.58 -5.68 6.82
N GLY A 170 1.61 -5.88 5.93
CA GLY A 170 1.48 -5.12 4.69
C GLY A 170 1.27 -3.62 4.89
N PHE A 171 0.41 -3.23 5.84
CA PHE A 171 0.19 -1.80 6.14
C PHE A 171 1.45 -1.13 6.70
N HIS A 172 2.04 -1.74 7.73
CA HIS A 172 3.05 -1.05 8.51
C HIS A 172 4.46 -1.22 7.97
N ALA A 173 4.79 -2.34 7.32
CA ALA A 173 6.06 -2.43 6.59
C ALA A 173 6.16 -1.35 5.51
N PHE A 174 5.04 -1.03 4.83
CA PHE A 174 5.01 0.05 3.84
C PHE A 174 5.26 1.42 4.47
N GLN A 175 4.56 1.75 5.57
CA GLN A 175 4.73 3.04 6.27
C GLN A 175 6.15 3.22 6.81
N ILE A 176 6.71 2.15 7.40
CA ILE A 176 8.08 2.15 7.94
C ILE A 176 9.11 2.28 6.80
N ALA A 177 8.93 1.52 5.70
CA ALA A 177 9.84 1.57 4.55
C ALA A 177 9.86 2.97 3.92
N PHE A 178 8.68 3.57 3.71
CA PHE A 178 8.58 4.94 3.21
C PHE A 178 9.28 5.93 4.14
N ALA A 179 8.98 5.89 5.44
CA ALA A 179 9.54 6.83 6.39
C ALA A 179 11.07 6.70 6.50
N LEU A 180 11.59 5.47 6.54
CA LEU A 180 13.01 5.21 6.58
C LEU A 180 13.71 5.65 5.30
N GLU A 181 13.15 5.34 4.12
CA GLU A 181 13.75 5.76 2.85
C GLU A 181 13.83 7.28 2.74
N MET A 182 12.71 7.97 3.00
CA MET A 182 12.71 9.43 2.90
C MET A 182 13.79 10.08 3.78
N VAL A 183 13.95 9.61 5.02
CA VAL A 183 14.95 10.18 5.93
C VAL A 183 16.37 9.73 5.57
N SER A 184 16.57 8.42 5.29
CA SER A 184 17.93 7.90 5.03
C SER A 184 18.54 8.42 3.73
N THR A 185 17.73 8.83 2.76
CA THR A 185 18.20 9.34 1.46
C THR A 185 18.31 10.87 1.39
N THR A 186 17.69 11.60 2.34
CA THR A 186 17.60 13.07 2.28
C THR A 186 18.10 13.79 3.51
N TYR A 187 18.47 13.07 4.58
CA TYR A 187 18.98 13.65 5.83
C TYR A 187 20.40 13.14 6.11
N ASP A 188 21.39 14.01 6.01
CA ASP A 188 22.80 13.68 6.08
C ASP A 188 23.32 13.34 7.48
N LYS A 189 22.56 13.68 8.55
CA LYS A 189 22.96 13.43 9.95
C LYS A 189 22.45 12.08 10.49
N ILE A 190 21.84 11.25 9.66
CA ILE A 190 21.35 9.93 10.07
C ILE A 190 22.54 9.01 10.37
N GLN A 191 22.40 8.19 11.42
CA GLN A 191 23.40 7.18 11.75
C GLN A 191 23.08 5.86 11.03
N GLN A 192 24.05 5.31 10.29
CA GLN A 192 23.86 4.06 9.55
C GLN A 192 23.46 2.90 10.49
N THR A 193 24.00 2.88 11.71
CA THR A 193 23.63 1.88 12.73
C THR A 193 22.15 1.90 13.08
N ASP A 194 21.49 3.05 13.06
CA ASP A 194 20.06 3.16 13.32
C ASP A 194 19.23 2.73 12.09
N VAL A 195 19.70 3.04 10.89
CA VAL A 195 19.13 2.52 9.64
C VAL A 195 19.19 1.00 9.63
N ASP A 196 20.32 0.41 9.99
CA ASP A 196 20.53 -1.05 10.03
C ASP A 196 19.61 -1.74 11.07
N LYS A 197 19.41 -1.13 12.25
CA LYS A 197 18.47 -1.64 13.25
C LYS A 197 17.03 -1.71 12.70
N VAL A 198 16.56 -0.63 12.04
CA VAL A 198 15.21 -0.60 11.48
C VAL A 198 15.07 -1.59 10.33
N ASN A 199 16.08 -1.72 9.47
CA ASN A 199 16.13 -2.73 8.42
C ASN A 199 16.07 -4.15 9.00
N ASN A 200 16.78 -4.42 10.09
CA ASN A 200 16.73 -5.72 10.77
C ASN A 200 15.34 -6.01 11.34
N MET A 201 14.66 -5.01 11.91
CA MET A 201 13.27 -5.16 12.35
C MET A 201 12.35 -5.50 11.16
N LEU A 202 12.46 -4.78 10.05
CA LEU A 202 11.67 -5.06 8.85
C LEU A 202 11.90 -6.48 8.32
N ARG A 203 13.17 -6.93 8.25
CA ARG A 203 13.53 -8.27 7.76
C ARG A 203 13.08 -9.39 8.68
N ASN A 204 13.15 -9.20 10.01
CA ASN A 204 12.90 -10.26 10.96
C ASN A 204 11.45 -10.32 11.46
N VAL A 205 10.71 -9.19 11.44
CA VAL A 205 9.37 -9.12 12.00
C VAL A 205 8.29 -9.03 10.92
N PHE A 206 8.50 -8.24 9.87
CA PHE A 206 7.47 -7.95 8.87
C PHE A 206 7.61 -8.81 7.61
N LEU A 207 8.82 -8.89 7.04
CA LEU A 207 9.06 -9.62 5.80
C LEU A 207 8.60 -11.08 5.83
N PRO A 208 8.78 -11.87 6.92
CA PRO A 208 8.32 -13.26 6.94
C PRO A 208 6.81 -13.41 6.72
N TRP A 209 6.00 -12.46 7.15
CA TRP A 209 4.57 -12.47 6.88
C TRP A 209 4.23 -12.17 5.42
N LEU A 210 4.99 -11.26 4.79
CA LEU A 210 4.82 -10.93 3.38
C LEU A 210 5.28 -12.06 2.47
N ASP A 211 6.42 -12.69 2.78
CA ASP A 211 6.91 -13.88 2.06
C ASP A 211 5.95 -15.07 2.20
N ASN A 212 5.40 -15.26 3.40
CA ASN A 212 4.42 -16.31 3.63
C ASN A 212 3.15 -16.11 2.79
N PHE A 213 2.69 -14.86 2.59
CA PHE A 213 1.55 -14.56 1.72
C PHE A 213 1.79 -15.08 0.29
N TYR A 214 2.97 -14.84 -0.26
CA TYR A 214 3.32 -15.29 -1.61
C TYR A 214 3.63 -16.79 -1.72
N SER A 215 3.84 -17.47 -0.60
CA SER A 215 4.21 -18.89 -0.58
C SER A 215 3.04 -19.86 -0.40
N ILE A 216 1.87 -19.35 -0.03
CA ILE A 216 0.66 -20.16 0.20
C ILE A 216 -0.36 -19.95 -0.94
N PRO A 217 -1.25 -20.95 -1.18
CA PRO A 217 -2.32 -20.79 -2.16
C PRO A 217 -3.23 -19.59 -1.84
N PRO A 218 -3.86 -18.96 -2.83
CA PRO A 218 -4.79 -17.86 -2.63
C PRO A 218 -5.87 -18.20 -1.59
N PHE A 219 -6.09 -17.30 -0.65
CA PHE A 219 -7.01 -17.54 0.48
C PHE A 219 -7.83 -16.32 0.90
N SER A 220 -7.48 -15.12 0.40
CA SER A 220 -8.02 -13.85 0.84
C SER A 220 -8.73 -13.08 -0.27
N ASN A 221 -9.45 -12.01 0.09
CA ASN A 221 -9.92 -11.01 -0.85
C ASN A 221 -8.75 -10.21 -1.45
N GLY A 222 -8.98 -9.61 -2.61
CA GLY A 222 -7.94 -8.97 -3.40
C GLY A 222 -7.26 -7.77 -2.72
N ASN A 223 -7.94 -7.05 -1.82
CA ASN A 223 -7.29 -5.97 -1.07
C ASN A 223 -6.05 -6.44 -0.29
N TRP A 224 -6.04 -7.69 0.23
CA TRP A 224 -4.90 -8.25 0.96
C TRP A 224 -3.68 -8.39 0.05
N GLY A 225 -3.84 -9.02 -1.11
CA GLY A 225 -2.75 -9.20 -2.06
C GLY A 225 -2.18 -7.87 -2.55
N LEU A 226 -3.04 -6.87 -2.77
CA LEU A 226 -2.62 -5.53 -3.17
C LEU A 226 -1.87 -4.78 -2.05
N ILE A 227 -2.32 -4.89 -0.80
CA ILE A 227 -1.64 -4.26 0.35
C ILE A 227 -0.29 -4.92 0.61
N VAL A 228 -0.22 -6.25 0.56
CA VAL A 228 1.04 -6.99 0.69
C VAL A 228 2.00 -6.64 -0.44
N SER A 229 1.51 -6.57 -1.70
CA SER A 229 2.32 -6.19 -2.86
C SER A 229 2.85 -4.76 -2.76
N ARG A 230 2.05 -3.81 -2.29
CA ARG A 230 2.48 -2.44 -2.03
C ARG A 230 3.66 -2.39 -1.06
N ALA A 231 3.54 -3.12 0.06
CA ALA A 231 4.61 -3.18 1.06
C ALA A 231 5.86 -3.88 0.52
N TYR A 232 5.67 -4.98 -0.18
CA TYR A 232 6.76 -5.76 -0.76
C TYR A 232 7.54 -4.95 -1.79
N MET A 233 6.85 -4.19 -2.65
CA MET A 233 7.48 -3.26 -3.60
C MET A 233 8.21 -2.12 -2.88
N GLY A 234 7.64 -1.55 -1.83
CA GLY A 234 8.30 -0.52 -1.01
C GLY A 234 9.59 -1.03 -0.35
N LEU A 235 9.57 -2.25 0.20
CA LEU A 235 10.76 -2.90 0.76
C LEU A 235 11.81 -3.20 -0.32
N ALA A 236 11.39 -3.62 -1.51
CA ALA A 236 12.28 -3.86 -2.63
C ALA A 236 13.08 -2.60 -3.00
N ILE A 237 12.42 -1.44 -3.03
CA ILE A 237 13.08 -0.16 -3.27
C ILE A 237 14.00 0.18 -2.10
N LEU A 238 13.51 0.19 -0.86
CA LEU A 238 14.32 0.50 0.31
C LEU A 238 15.64 -0.30 0.35
N TRP A 239 15.61 -1.56 -0.09
CA TRP A 239 16.77 -2.46 -0.07
C TRP A 239 17.52 -2.56 -1.39
N ASN A 240 17.11 -1.81 -2.42
CA ASN A 240 17.64 -1.89 -3.77
C ASN A 240 17.59 -3.32 -4.35
N ASP A 241 16.51 -4.08 -4.01
CA ASP A 241 16.31 -5.47 -4.42
C ASP A 241 15.45 -5.53 -5.69
N THR A 242 16.12 -5.58 -6.83
CA THR A 242 15.48 -5.61 -8.16
C THR A 242 14.67 -6.87 -8.41
N GLU A 243 15.07 -8.01 -7.83
CA GLU A 243 14.35 -9.28 -8.00
C GLU A 243 13.03 -9.26 -7.21
N MET A 244 13.06 -8.73 -5.98
CA MET A 244 11.86 -8.52 -5.18
C MET A 244 10.90 -7.54 -5.87
N TYR A 245 11.42 -6.49 -6.50
CA TYR A 245 10.65 -5.53 -7.28
C TYR A 245 9.99 -6.19 -8.50
N LYS A 246 10.75 -6.90 -9.34
CA LYS A 246 10.25 -7.65 -10.50
C LYS A 246 9.20 -8.70 -10.13
N LYS A 247 9.43 -9.42 -9.01
CA LYS A 247 8.47 -10.38 -8.48
C LYS A 247 7.13 -9.72 -8.19
N THR A 248 7.14 -8.51 -7.61
CA THR A 248 5.90 -7.77 -7.35
C THR A 248 5.18 -7.37 -8.63
N ILE A 249 5.91 -6.84 -9.63
CA ILE A 249 5.32 -6.50 -10.94
C ILE A 249 4.68 -7.74 -11.58
N LYS A 250 5.42 -8.86 -11.61
CA LYS A 250 4.91 -10.12 -12.16
C LYS A 250 3.63 -10.59 -11.44
N PHE A 251 3.59 -10.48 -10.11
CA PHE A 251 2.42 -10.87 -9.33
C PHE A 251 1.20 -9.99 -9.65
N VAL A 252 1.36 -8.66 -9.67
CA VAL A 252 0.20 -7.77 -9.90
C VAL A 252 -0.32 -7.82 -11.33
N LEU A 253 0.53 -8.13 -12.31
CA LEU A 253 0.12 -8.26 -13.71
C LEU A 253 -0.46 -9.64 -14.07
N ASN A 254 0.11 -10.72 -13.53
CA ASN A 254 -0.14 -12.09 -13.99
C ASN A 254 -0.38 -13.10 -12.86
N GLY A 255 -0.37 -12.67 -11.59
CA GLY A 255 -0.53 -13.60 -10.47
C GLY A 255 -1.90 -14.27 -10.44
N TYR A 256 -1.94 -15.55 -10.06
CA TYR A 256 -3.18 -16.25 -9.79
C TYR A 256 -3.62 -16.02 -8.34
N ASP A 257 -4.08 -14.80 -8.06
CA ASP A 257 -4.57 -14.36 -6.75
C ASP A 257 -5.61 -13.26 -6.95
N ASN A 258 -6.57 -13.12 -6.05
CA ASN A 258 -7.57 -12.05 -6.08
C ASN A 258 -6.95 -10.64 -6.08
N GLY A 259 -5.71 -10.48 -5.64
CA GLY A 259 -4.97 -9.21 -5.61
C GLY A 259 -4.17 -8.92 -6.88
N SER A 260 -4.13 -9.79 -7.88
CA SER A 260 -3.59 -9.39 -9.19
C SER A 260 -4.61 -8.53 -9.95
N PHE A 261 -4.14 -7.56 -10.73
CA PHE A 261 -5.02 -6.62 -11.42
C PHE A 261 -6.10 -7.30 -12.26
N PRO A 262 -5.80 -8.33 -13.12
CA PRO A 262 -6.83 -8.97 -13.93
C PRO A 262 -7.78 -9.89 -13.14
N LYS A 263 -7.45 -10.22 -11.89
CA LYS A 263 -8.33 -10.97 -10.98
C LYS A 263 -9.02 -10.07 -9.96
N TYR A 264 -8.58 -8.83 -9.82
CA TYR A 264 -9.19 -7.84 -8.94
C TYR A 264 -10.17 -6.91 -9.69
N ILE A 265 -9.91 -6.60 -10.96
CA ILE A 265 -10.70 -5.65 -11.75
C ILE A 265 -11.18 -6.34 -13.03
N ASP A 266 -12.47 -6.29 -13.27
CA ASP A 266 -13.08 -6.76 -14.50
C ASP A 266 -12.75 -5.85 -15.68
N GLU A 267 -12.19 -6.38 -16.74
CA GLU A 267 -11.72 -5.61 -17.88
C GLU A 267 -12.84 -4.88 -18.62
N GLU A 268 -14.03 -5.48 -18.69
CA GLU A 268 -15.17 -4.93 -19.42
C GLU A 268 -15.85 -3.79 -18.66
N THR A 269 -16.11 -3.99 -17.36
CA THR A 269 -16.96 -3.09 -16.57
C THR A 269 -16.16 -2.19 -15.62
N GLY A 270 -14.94 -2.55 -15.26
CA GLY A 270 -14.16 -1.92 -14.19
C GLY A 270 -14.60 -2.37 -12.79
N GLN A 271 -15.56 -3.31 -12.66
CA GLN A 271 -16.01 -3.83 -11.37
C GLN A 271 -14.83 -4.43 -10.61
N CYS A 272 -14.63 -4.01 -9.34
CA CYS A 272 -13.64 -4.63 -8.47
C CYS A 272 -14.21 -5.88 -7.77
N GLN A 273 -13.36 -6.86 -7.49
CA GLN A 273 -13.74 -8.16 -6.90
C GLN A 273 -14.59 -8.02 -5.64
N GLU A 274 -14.32 -7.02 -4.80
CA GLU A 274 -15.02 -6.81 -3.54
C GLU A 274 -16.24 -5.87 -3.64
N SER A 275 -16.67 -5.50 -4.85
CA SER A 275 -17.81 -4.57 -5.05
C SER A 275 -19.12 -5.09 -4.45
N GLY A 276 -19.31 -6.40 -4.36
CA GLY A 276 -20.44 -7.01 -3.67
C GLY A 276 -20.26 -7.14 -2.14
N ARG A 277 -19.06 -6.92 -1.62
CA ARG A 277 -18.75 -7.01 -0.19
C ARG A 277 -19.09 -5.73 0.55
N ASP A 278 -18.36 -4.66 0.28
CA ASP A 278 -18.58 -3.30 0.79
C ASP A 278 -17.64 -2.29 0.12
N GLN A 279 -18.00 -1.02 0.16
CA GLN A 279 -17.27 0.05 -0.52
C GLN A 279 -16.00 0.50 0.22
N ALA A 280 -15.86 0.21 1.50
CA ALA A 280 -14.62 0.51 2.24
C ALA A 280 -13.46 -0.36 1.78
N HIS A 281 -13.70 -1.68 1.60
CA HIS A 281 -12.69 -2.61 1.11
C HIS A 281 -12.39 -2.45 -0.38
N VAL A 282 -13.40 -2.12 -1.20
CA VAL A 282 -13.16 -1.78 -2.62
C VAL A 282 -12.21 -0.60 -2.75
N GLN A 283 -12.49 0.50 -2.03
CA GLN A 283 -11.61 1.68 -2.06
C GLN A 283 -10.21 1.36 -1.50
N LEU A 284 -10.13 0.52 -0.46
CA LEU A 284 -8.85 0.08 0.09
C LEU A 284 -8.00 -0.67 -0.97
N GLY A 285 -8.60 -1.62 -1.67
CA GLY A 285 -7.90 -2.42 -2.68
C GLY A 285 -7.49 -1.58 -3.89
N ILE A 286 -8.41 -0.80 -4.47
CA ILE A 286 -8.06 0.02 -5.64
C ILE A 286 -7.05 1.14 -5.29
N GLY A 287 -7.09 1.67 -4.06
CA GLY A 287 -6.10 2.61 -3.56
C GLY A 287 -4.71 1.99 -3.42
N ALA A 288 -4.64 0.73 -2.97
CA ALA A 288 -3.37 -0.01 -2.94
C ALA A 288 -2.83 -0.28 -4.35
N ALA A 289 -3.71 -0.64 -5.32
CA ALA A 289 -3.31 -0.79 -6.73
C ALA A 289 -2.74 0.51 -7.30
N GLY A 290 -3.39 1.66 -7.05
CA GLY A 290 -2.88 2.97 -7.45
C GLY A 290 -1.52 3.29 -6.82
N SER A 291 -1.32 2.93 -5.54
CA SER A 291 -0.04 3.10 -4.85
C SER A 291 1.08 2.30 -5.52
N ILE A 292 0.82 1.03 -5.87
CA ILE A 292 1.77 0.18 -6.59
C ILE A 292 2.14 0.80 -7.94
N CYS A 293 1.13 1.29 -8.67
CA CYS A 293 1.36 1.97 -9.95
C CYS A 293 2.22 3.24 -9.79
N GLU A 294 2.00 4.04 -8.74
CA GLU A 294 2.80 5.24 -8.51
C GLU A 294 4.24 4.92 -8.14
N ILE A 295 4.46 3.93 -7.26
CA ILE A 295 5.81 3.48 -6.93
C ILE A 295 6.54 3.02 -8.19
N ALA A 296 5.89 2.20 -9.01
CA ALA A 296 6.48 1.74 -10.27
C ALA A 296 6.75 2.90 -11.25
N TYR A 297 5.85 3.88 -11.32
CA TYR A 297 6.04 5.07 -12.15
C TYR A 297 7.25 5.91 -11.71
N LYS A 298 7.52 6.01 -10.40
CA LYS A 298 8.76 6.67 -9.90
C LYS A 298 10.02 5.92 -10.29
N GLN A 299 9.92 4.63 -10.55
CA GLN A 299 11.01 3.78 -11.05
C GLN A 299 11.07 3.70 -12.58
N GLY A 300 10.32 4.54 -13.31
CA GLY A 300 10.28 4.56 -14.77
C GLY A 300 9.37 3.52 -15.41
N ASN A 301 8.61 2.75 -14.64
CA ASN A 301 7.71 1.70 -15.12
C ASN A 301 6.24 2.17 -15.04
N ASP A 302 5.61 2.48 -16.15
CA ASP A 302 4.23 2.96 -16.21
C ASP A 302 3.20 1.83 -16.07
N LEU A 303 3.09 1.24 -14.86
CA LEU A 303 2.08 0.23 -14.55
C LEU A 303 0.64 0.76 -14.63
N TYR A 304 0.43 2.06 -14.59
CA TYR A 304 -0.89 2.64 -14.77
C TYR A 304 -1.47 2.34 -16.15
N SER A 305 -0.63 2.32 -17.20
CA SER A 305 -1.05 2.01 -18.56
C SER A 305 -1.25 0.52 -18.81
N ALA A 306 -0.82 -0.34 -17.89
CA ALA A 306 -0.89 -1.79 -18.04
C ALA A 306 -2.33 -2.28 -18.25
N LEU A 307 -2.48 -3.38 -18.99
CA LEU A 307 -3.77 -4.03 -19.24
C LEU A 307 -4.84 -3.03 -19.73
N ASN A 308 -4.45 -2.15 -20.65
CA ASN A 308 -5.32 -1.13 -21.22
C ASN A 308 -5.96 -0.19 -20.16
N ASN A 309 -5.12 0.37 -19.29
CA ASN A 309 -5.50 1.24 -18.16
C ASN A 309 -6.51 0.58 -17.21
N LEU A 310 -6.35 -0.70 -16.90
CA LEU A 310 -7.29 -1.47 -16.10
C LEU A 310 -7.54 -0.84 -14.73
N VAL A 311 -6.49 -0.32 -14.07
CA VAL A 311 -6.60 0.35 -12.78
C VAL A 311 -7.46 1.62 -12.87
N MET A 312 -7.39 2.40 -13.97
CA MET A 312 -8.28 3.54 -14.22
C MET A 312 -9.75 3.12 -14.25
N LYS A 313 -10.06 2.02 -14.95
CA LYS A 313 -11.44 1.49 -15.02
C LYS A 313 -11.96 1.14 -13.62
N GLY A 314 -11.13 0.52 -12.78
CA GLY A 314 -11.47 0.20 -11.39
C GLY A 314 -11.76 1.45 -10.55
N TYR A 315 -10.95 2.50 -10.70
CA TYR A 315 -11.19 3.79 -10.04
C TYR A 315 -12.50 4.43 -10.48
N GLU A 316 -12.76 4.52 -11.79
CA GLU A 316 -13.98 5.13 -12.34
C GLU A 316 -15.25 4.36 -11.92
N TYR A 317 -15.21 3.02 -11.96
CA TYR A 317 -16.32 2.19 -11.48
C TYR A 317 -16.60 2.44 -9.99
N THR A 318 -15.54 2.42 -9.17
CA THR A 318 -15.65 2.62 -7.71
C THR A 318 -16.14 4.03 -7.38
N ALA A 319 -15.59 5.05 -8.04
CA ALA A 319 -16.00 6.43 -7.88
C ALA A 319 -17.47 6.63 -8.27
N LYS A 320 -17.88 6.14 -9.44
CA LYS A 320 -19.25 6.25 -9.96
C LYS A 320 -20.28 5.81 -8.93
N PHE A 321 -20.12 4.62 -8.34
CA PHE A 321 -21.05 4.12 -7.34
C PHE A 321 -21.00 4.94 -6.04
N ASN A 322 -19.83 5.34 -5.61
CA ASN A 322 -19.65 6.04 -4.33
C ASN A 322 -20.08 7.52 -4.38
N VAL A 323 -20.11 8.17 -5.56
CA VAL A 323 -20.69 9.53 -5.67
C VAL A 323 -22.21 9.55 -5.76
N GLY A 324 -22.84 8.37 -5.97
CA GLY A 324 -24.29 8.25 -5.87
C GLY A 324 -25.01 7.69 -7.10
N HIS A 325 -24.28 7.40 -8.19
CA HIS A 325 -24.91 6.82 -9.38
C HIS A 325 -25.36 5.38 -9.14
N ASN A 326 -26.61 5.04 -9.53
CA ASN A 326 -27.16 3.70 -9.37
C ASN A 326 -27.06 2.84 -10.64
N ASN A 327 -26.81 3.47 -11.80
CA ASN A 327 -26.65 2.80 -13.08
C ASN A 327 -25.21 2.28 -13.28
N VAL A 328 -24.73 1.48 -12.33
CA VAL A 328 -23.42 0.85 -12.36
C VAL A 328 -23.62 -0.62 -12.70
N PRO A 329 -22.97 -1.14 -13.75
CA PRO A 329 -23.12 -2.55 -14.11
C PRO A 329 -22.58 -3.44 -12.99
N PHE A 330 -23.23 -4.57 -12.74
CA PHE A 330 -22.78 -5.55 -11.78
C PHE A 330 -23.00 -6.96 -12.32
N LYS A 331 -21.99 -7.78 -12.25
CA LYS A 331 -22.05 -9.21 -12.51
C LYS A 331 -21.57 -10.00 -11.30
N THR A 332 -22.16 -11.17 -11.07
CA THR A 332 -21.68 -12.06 -10.01
C THR A 332 -20.23 -12.43 -10.27
N TRP A 333 -19.38 -12.15 -9.28
CA TRP A 333 -17.96 -12.43 -9.37
C TRP A 333 -17.66 -13.85 -8.92
N THR A 334 -16.84 -14.56 -9.69
CA THR A 334 -16.23 -15.82 -9.25
C THR A 334 -14.78 -15.53 -8.90
N ASP A 335 -14.46 -15.50 -7.61
CA ASP A 335 -13.10 -15.24 -7.13
C ASP A 335 -12.22 -16.49 -7.25
N VAL A 336 -10.89 -16.30 -7.29
CA VAL A 336 -9.93 -17.40 -7.49
C VAL A 336 -9.93 -18.44 -6.37
N THR A 337 -10.44 -18.09 -5.18
CA THR A 337 -10.52 -19.02 -4.03
C THR A 337 -11.85 -19.76 -3.94
N GLY A 338 -12.88 -19.30 -4.63
CA GLY A 338 -14.25 -19.76 -4.52
C GLY A 338 -14.95 -19.37 -3.21
N LYS A 339 -14.27 -18.72 -2.27
CA LYS A 339 -14.83 -18.35 -0.94
C LYS A 339 -15.64 -17.07 -0.96
N TYR A 340 -15.25 -16.13 -1.83
CA TYR A 340 -15.78 -14.77 -1.88
C TYR A 340 -16.64 -14.54 -3.13
N SER A 341 -17.16 -15.64 -3.66
CA SER A 341 -18.10 -15.67 -4.80
C SER A 341 -19.55 -15.61 -4.31
N GLY A 342 -20.45 -15.27 -5.21
CA GLY A 342 -21.91 -15.34 -4.93
C GLY A 342 -22.52 -14.04 -4.42
N TRP A 343 -21.82 -12.92 -4.40
CA TRP A 343 -22.45 -11.62 -4.27
C TRP A 343 -23.24 -11.30 -5.55
N ASN A 344 -24.57 -11.10 -5.40
CA ASN A 344 -25.47 -10.92 -6.53
C ASN A 344 -25.77 -9.46 -6.85
N THR A 345 -25.34 -8.54 -6.00
CA THR A 345 -25.54 -7.10 -6.17
C THR A 345 -24.33 -6.34 -5.65
N ILE A 346 -24.14 -5.15 -6.17
CA ILE A 346 -23.17 -4.21 -5.59
C ILE A 346 -23.62 -3.82 -4.18
N SER A 347 -22.70 -3.86 -3.22
CA SER A 347 -23.03 -3.60 -1.83
C SER A 347 -23.10 -2.10 -1.54
N PRO A 348 -24.20 -1.59 -0.94
CA PRO A 348 -24.29 -0.19 -0.50
C PRO A 348 -23.57 0.07 0.83
N LYS A 349 -23.04 -0.95 1.51
CA LYS A 349 -22.36 -0.80 2.79
C LYS A 349 -21.13 0.09 2.61
N ALA A 350 -21.01 1.11 3.44
CA ALA A 350 -19.97 2.15 3.40
C ALA A 350 -19.95 3.00 2.12
N ARG A 351 -21.02 2.99 1.32
CA ARG A 351 -21.15 3.82 0.12
C ARG A 351 -21.03 5.29 0.46
N GLY A 352 -20.21 6.01 -0.30
CA GLY A 352 -19.97 7.44 -0.12
C GLY A 352 -18.99 7.80 1.00
N ASN A 353 -18.48 6.84 1.74
CA ASN A 353 -17.38 7.08 2.67
C ASN A 353 -16.10 7.33 1.85
N TYR A 354 -15.65 8.57 1.85
CA TYR A 354 -14.47 8.99 1.09
C TYR A 354 -13.17 8.47 1.71
N ARG A 355 -12.27 7.94 0.87
CA ARG A 355 -10.87 7.65 1.19
C ARG A 355 -9.93 8.49 0.33
N SER A 356 -8.77 8.86 0.84
CA SER A 356 -7.74 9.65 0.13
C SER A 356 -6.97 8.76 -0.86
N ILE A 357 -7.59 8.43 -1.98
CA ILE A 357 -7.03 7.58 -3.03
C ILE A 357 -7.24 8.14 -4.44
N TYR A 358 -8.17 9.07 -4.60
CA TYR A 358 -8.64 9.53 -5.91
C TYR A 358 -7.73 10.59 -6.52
N GLY A 359 -7.09 11.43 -5.69
CA GLY A 359 -6.13 12.44 -6.13
C GLY A 359 -4.94 11.84 -6.86
N LEU A 360 -4.41 10.71 -6.34
CA LEU A 360 -3.32 9.96 -6.95
C LEU A 360 -3.64 9.52 -8.39
N ALA A 361 -4.78 8.84 -8.59
CA ALA A 361 -5.21 8.34 -9.89
C ALA A 361 -5.52 9.48 -10.86
N TYR A 362 -6.23 10.51 -10.39
CA TYR A 362 -6.54 11.70 -11.17
C TYR A 362 -5.28 12.42 -11.64
N ASN A 363 -4.29 12.54 -10.77
CA ASN A 363 -2.99 13.13 -11.13
C ASN A 363 -2.33 12.38 -12.28
N HIS A 364 -2.28 11.05 -12.22
CA HIS A 364 -1.65 10.31 -13.30
C HIS A 364 -2.47 10.36 -14.59
N TYR A 365 -3.72 9.86 -14.54
CA TYR A 365 -4.47 9.67 -15.76
C TYR A 365 -4.94 10.98 -16.41
N VAL A 366 -5.33 11.97 -15.61
CA VAL A 366 -5.84 13.24 -16.15
C VAL A 366 -4.71 14.27 -16.30
N ILE A 367 -3.94 14.53 -15.25
CA ILE A 367 -2.97 15.64 -15.28
C ILE A 367 -1.74 15.26 -16.12
N ARG A 368 -1.19 14.05 -15.95
CA ARG A 368 0.02 13.61 -16.69
C ARG A 368 -0.31 13.11 -18.10
N LYS A 369 -1.44 12.39 -18.26
CA LYS A 369 -1.76 11.67 -19.52
C LYS A 369 -2.88 12.32 -20.36
N GLY A 370 -3.62 13.29 -19.82
CA GLY A 370 -4.72 13.94 -20.52
C GLY A 370 -5.94 13.04 -20.77
N LEU A 371 -6.06 11.93 -20.05
CA LEU A 371 -7.20 11.04 -20.12
C LEU A 371 -8.39 11.60 -19.33
N ASN A 372 -9.56 10.99 -19.47
CA ASN A 372 -10.79 11.50 -18.83
C ASN A 372 -11.24 10.57 -17.69
N MET A 373 -11.41 11.13 -16.48
CA MET A 373 -11.92 10.44 -15.29
C MET A 373 -13.07 11.22 -14.65
N PRO A 374 -14.25 11.25 -15.27
CA PRO A 374 -15.36 12.11 -14.84
C PRO A 374 -15.88 11.75 -13.44
N TYR A 375 -15.99 10.47 -13.09
CA TYR A 375 -16.52 10.05 -11.78
C TYR A 375 -15.49 10.21 -10.66
N THR A 376 -14.22 10.00 -10.95
CA THR A 376 -13.13 10.34 -10.02
C THR A 376 -13.08 11.84 -9.76
N LYS A 377 -13.28 12.66 -10.81
CA LYS A 377 -13.39 14.12 -10.65
C LYS A 377 -14.59 14.50 -9.78
N GLU A 378 -15.78 13.90 -10.05
CA GLU A 378 -16.98 14.13 -9.24
C GLU A 378 -16.77 13.76 -7.76
N MET A 379 -16.03 12.67 -7.49
CA MET A 379 -15.65 12.28 -6.12
C MET A 379 -14.77 13.34 -5.45
N LEU A 380 -13.78 13.86 -6.16
CA LEU A 380 -12.90 14.92 -5.66
C LEU A 380 -13.67 16.22 -5.43
N ASP A 381 -14.53 16.63 -6.40
CA ASP A 381 -15.38 17.83 -6.29
C ASP A 381 -16.30 17.74 -5.05
N LYS A 382 -16.95 16.60 -4.85
CA LYS A 382 -17.85 16.36 -3.70
C LYS A 382 -17.13 16.46 -2.35
N ASN A 383 -15.82 16.20 -2.33
CA ASN A 383 -14.98 16.29 -1.14
C ASN A 383 -14.08 17.55 -1.14
N ASN A 384 -14.44 18.57 -1.95
CA ASN A 384 -13.73 19.83 -2.06
C ASN A 384 -12.24 19.68 -2.40
N TRP A 385 -11.86 18.60 -3.07
CA TRP A 385 -10.45 18.28 -3.36
C TRP A 385 -9.57 18.25 -2.10
N LEU A 386 -10.09 17.77 -0.99
CA LEU A 386 -9.34 17.67 0.26
C LEU A 386 -8.99 16.22 0.58
N GLY A 387 -7.72 15.97 0.78
CA GLY A 387 -7.22 14.71 1.33
C GLY A 387 -7.38 14.66 2.86
N LYS A 388 -7.39 13.47 3.41
CA LYS A 388 -7.45 13.24 4.86
C LYS A 388 -6.53 12.11 5.29
N PHE A 389 -6.28 11.99 6.59
CA PHE A 389 -5.63 10.81 7.15
C PHE A 389 -6.60 9.63 7.17
N ASP A 390 -6.16 8.51 6.67
CA ASP A 390 -6.89 7.23 6.65
C ASP A 390 -6.11 6.13 7.39
N GLY A 391 -4.77 6.15 7.29
CA GLY A 391 -3.84 5.21 7.92
C GLY A 391 -3.66 3.90 7.15
N ASP A 392 -4.63 3.50 6.36
CA ASP A 392 -4.59 2.30 5.52
C ASP A 392 -4.22 2.62 4.05
N CYS A 393 -4.45 3.87 3.64
CA CYS A 393 -4.20 4.39 2.29
C CYS A 393 -2.96 5.30 2.26
N ILE A 394 -2.85 6.13 1.21
CA ILE A 394 -1.71 7.04 1.03
C ILE A 394 -1.81 8.28 1.91
N ASP A 395 -2.98 8.60 2.43
CA ASP A 395 -3.26 9.79 3.22
C ASP A 395 -2.98 11.12 2.48
N PHE A 396 -3.78 12.13 2.67
CA PHE A 396 -3.58 13.49 2.11
C PHE A 396 -3.14 13.50 0.62
N ASP A 397 -3.71 12.60 -0.21
CA ASP A 397 -3.30 12.31 -1.58
C ASP A 397 -3.33 13.52 -2.51
N VAL A 398 -4.30 14.42 -2.37
CA VAL A 398 -4.42 15.64 -3.21
C VAL A 398 -3.22 16.58 -3.05
N PHE A 399 -2.61 16.62 -1.87
CA PHE A 399 -1.36 17.35 -1.65
C PHE A 399 -0.15 16.59 -2.22
N GLN A 400 -0.09 15.29 -1.94
CA GLN A 400 1.05 14.47 -2.32
C GLN A 400 1.15 14.27 -3.85
N PHE A 401 0.02 14.29 -4.56
CA PHE A 401 -0.05 14.00 -6.00
C PHE A 401 -0.87 15.08 -6.72
N ASN A 402 -0.18 16.09 -7.26
CA ASN A 402 -0.76 17.14 -8.09
C ASN A 402 0.32 17.78 -8.94
N ASP A 403 0.52 17.27 -10.16
CA ASP A 403 1.59 17.71 -11.06
C ASP A 403 1.18 18.87 -11.98
N LYS A 404 0.06 19.55 -11.72
CA LYS A 404 -0.40 20.69 -12.54
C LYS A 404 0.69 21.76 -12.68
N ASP A 405 1.45 22.01 -11.63
CA ASP A 405 2.49 23.05 -11.61
C ASP A 405 3.82 22.64 -12.28
N LEU A 406 3.97 21.36 -12.69
CA LEU A 406 5.18 20.89 -13.37
C LEU A 406 5.10 21.03 -14.89
N ASN A 407 3.91 21.30 -15.44
CA ASN A 407 3.66 21.47 -16.87
C ASN A 407 3.56 22.93 -17.29
N ASN A 408 3.78 23.88 -16.37
CA ASN A 408 3.92 25.31 -16.58
C ASN A 408 5.40 25.73 -16.30
#